data_b1842751b615f8138396d2dfe3c32f99
#
_entry.id   b1842751b615f8138396d2dfe3c32f99
#
_cell.length_a   1.000
_cell.length_b   1.000
_cell.length_c   1.000
_cell.angle_alpha   90.00
_cell.angle_beta   90.00
_cell.angle_gamma   90.00
#
_symmetry.space_group_name_H-M   'P 1'
#
loop_
_entity.id
_entity.type
_entity.pdbx_description
1 polymer ?
#
loop_
_entity_poly.entity_id
_entity_poly.type
_entity_poly.pdbx_seq_one_letter_code
_entity_poly.pdbx_strand_id
1 'polypeptide(L)'
;MDIASWLGKDNKLGMDIWEKKYKYDGETFNEWLERVSGGDQELKEMIANKEFIFAGRILSNRGLYKLGRKITYSNCYVIAPPEDNLESIFDTAKKLARTYSYGGGCGVDISKL
;
A
#
# COMPACT_ATOMS: atom_id res chain seq x y z
N MET A 1 -2.17 21.89 9.80
CA MET A 1 -2.34 20.68 10.66
C MET A 1 -1.11 19.81 10.46
N ASP A 2 -0.59 19.22 11.52
CA ASP A 2 0.49 18.25 11.45
C ASP A 2 -0.02 16.85 11.87
N ILE A 3 0.82 15.82 11.67
CA ILE A 3 0.46 14.45 11.97
C ILE A 3 0.16 14.23 13.47
N ALA A 4 0.89 14.91 14.36
CA ALA A 4 0.68 14.79 15.79
C ALA A 4 -0.69 15.36 16.21
N SER A 5 -1.10 16.48 15.63
CA SER A 5 -2.43 17.05 15.85
C SER A 5 -3.53 16.14 15.32
N TRP A 6 -3.30 15.52 14.17
CA TRP A 6 -4.29 14.64 13.53
C TRP A 6 -4.45 13.30 14.26
N LEU A 7 -3.35 12.65 14.65
CA LEU A 7 -3.37 11.37 15.35
C LEU A 7 -3.59 11.50 16.86
N GLY A 8 -3.28 12.67 17.44
CA GLY A 8 -3.18 12.89 18.88
C GLY A 8 -1.74 12.84 19.34
N LYS A 9 -1.33 13.82 20.17
CA LYS A 9 0.06 14.02 20.59
C LYS A 9 0.68 12.82 21.33
N ASP A 10 -0.15 12.01 21.98
CA ASP A 10 0.31 10.84 22.73
C ASP A 10 0.38 9.57 21.87
N ASN A 11 -0.11 9.61 20.61
CA ASN A 11 -0.11 8.47 19.70
C ASN A 11 1.25 8.32 18.99
N LYS A 12 2.28 8.01 19.77
CA LYS A 12 3.65 7.85 19.26
C LYS A 12 3.76 6.70 18.26
N LEU A 13 3.05 5.59 18.51
CA LEU A 13 3.05 4.44 17.60
C LEU A 13 2.44 4.80 16.24
N GLY A 14 1.30 5.50 16.24
CA GLY A 14 0.68 5.96 14.99
C GLY A 14 1.57 6.91 14.19
N MET A 15 2.26 7.83 14.88
CA MET A 15 3.22 8.73 14.24
C MET A 15 4.41 7.98 13.63
N ASP A 16 4.96 7.00 14.34
CA ASP A 16 6.06 6.17 13.86
C ASP A 16 5.66 5.33 12.63
N ILE A 17 4.48 4.74 12.66
CA ILE A 17 3.92 3.97 11.52
C ILE A 17 3.72 4.89 10.31
N TRP A 18 3.13 6.07 10.51
CA TRP A 18 2.94 7.03 9.42
C TRP A 18 4.27 7.45 8.81
N GLU A 19 5.25 7.79 9.62
CA GLU A 19 6.60 8.22 9.19
C GLU A 19 7.32 7.13 8.38
N LYS A 20 7.24 5.87 8.81
CA LYS A 20 7.97 4.76 8.21
C LYS A 20 7.25 4.11 7.03
N LYS A 21 5.92 4.12 7.03
CA LYS A 21 5.12 3.32 6.10
C LYS A 21 4.29 4.12 5.12
N TYR A 22 3.73 5.24 5.55
CA TYR A 22 2.77 6.00 4.75
C TYR A 22 3.32 7.29 4.16
N LYS A 23 4.27 7.91 4.81
CA LYS A 23 4.96 9.11 4.35
C LYS A 23 5.90 8.78 3.20
N TYR A 24 5.94 9.64 2.19
CA TYR A 24 6.89 9.55 1.10
C TYR A 24 7.95 10.64 1.22
N ASP A 25 9.23 10.24 1.21
CA ASP A 25 10.43 11.08 1.04
C ASP A 25 10.36 12.49 1.63
N GLY A 26 10.17 12.59 2.94
CA GLY A 26 10.20 13.87 3.65
C GLY A 26 8.96 14.74 3.49
N GLU A 27 7.88 14.26 2.85
CA GLU A 27 6.66 15.04 2.73
C GLU A 27 6.08 15.42 4.10
N THR A 28 5.48 16.60 4.17
CA THR A 28 4.69 17.02 5.33
C THR A 28 3.34 16.32 5.37
N PHE A 29 2.63 16.43 6.50
CA PHE A 29 1.27 15.87 6.59
C PHE A 29 0.32 16.49 5.56
N ASN A 30 0.42 17.79 5.30
CA ASN A 30 -0.41 18.46 4.29
C ASN A 30 -0.06 18.02 2.88
N GLU A 31 1.20 17.81 2.57
CA GLU A 31 1.65 17.24 1.28
C GLU A 31 1.17 15.82 1.10
N TRP A 32 1.20 15.01 2.17
CA TRP A 32 0.66 13.67 2.18
C TRP A 32 -0.85 13.66 1.94
N LEU A 33 -1.61 14.53 2.59
CA LEU A 33 -3.05 14.70 2.35
C LEU A 33 -3.33 15.05 0.88
N GLU A 34 -2.56 15.96 0.31
CA GLU A 34 -2.68 16.36 -1.09
C GLU A 34 -2.44 15.18 -2.04
N ARG A 35 -1.38 14.42 -1.80
CA ARG A 35 -1.04 13.24 -2.60
C ARG A 35 -2.10 12.14 -2.48
N VAL A 36 -2.51 11.80 -1.29
CA VAL A 36 -3.49 10.72 -1.02
C VAL A 36 -4.88 11.05 -1.52
N SER A 37 -5.30 12.31 -1.42
CA SER A 37 -6.60 12.79 -1.95
C SER A 37 -6.60 12.94 -3.47
N GLY A 38 -5.40 12.91 -4.11
CA GLY A 38 -5.28 13.17 -5.54
C GLY A 38 -5.61 14.61 -5.92
N GLY A 39 -5.49 15.55 -5.00
CA GLY A 39 -5.84 16.95 -5.19
C GLY A 39 -7.34 17.24 -5.09
N ASP A 40 -8.16 16.25 -4.76
CA ASP A 40 -9.59 16.43 -4.55
C ASP A 40 -9.84 17.08 -3.18
N GLN A 41 -10.41 18.28 -3.19
CA GLN A 41 -10.59 19.07 -1.97
C GLN A 41 -11.60 18.43 -1.00
N GLU A 42 -12.67 17.84 -1.51
CA GLU A 42 -13.69 17.18 -0.69
C GLU A 42 -13.08 15.96 0.03
N LEU A 43 -12.37 15.11 -0.70
CA LEU A 43 -11.66 13.96 -0.11
C LEU A 43 -10.63 14.39 0.91
N LYS A 44 -9.87 15.44 0.63
CA LYS A 44 -8.88 15.99 1.55
C LYS A 44 -9.51 16.41 2.87
N GLU A 45 -10.64 17.11 2.82
CA GLU A 45 -11.39 17.53 4.00
C GLU A 45 -11.95 16.34 4.78
N MET A 46 -12.54 15.36 4.09
CA MET A 46 -13.07 14.15 4.72
C MET A 46 -11.97 13.38 5.47
N ILE A 47 -10.78 13.24 4.87
CA ILE A 47 -9.64 12.57 5.52
C ILE A 47 -9.15 13.39 6.72
N ALA A 48 -8.99 14.70 6.56
CA ALA A 48 -8.55 15.60 7.62
C ALA A 48 -9.52 15.58 8.82
N ASN A 49 -10.81 15.49 8.57
CA ASN A 49 -11.87 15.43 9.58
C ASN A 49 -12.09 14.01 10.13
N LYS A 50 -11.37 13.00 9.66
CA LYS A 50 -11.52 11.58 10.05
C LYS A 50 -12.88 10.97 9.70
N GLU A 51 -13.54 11.50 8.68
CA GLU A 51 -14.80 10.97 8.16
C GLU A 51 -14.59 9.83 7.17
N PHE A 52 -13.41 9.79 6.54
CA PHE A 52 -13.03 8.78 5.55
C PHE A 52 -11.52 8.55 5.57
N ILE A 53 -11.12 7.31 5.29
CA ILE A 53 -9.72 6.97 5.06
C ILE A 53 -9.62 5.83 4.04
N PHE A 54 -8.65 5.92 3.15
CA PHE A 54 -8.35 4.84 2.21
C PHE A 54 -7.67 3.66 2.90
N ALA A 55 -7.70 2.49 2.24
CA ALA A 55 -6.90 1.34 2.66
C ALA A 55 -5.40 1.66 2.60
N GLY A 56 -4.62 0.94 3.40
CA GLY A 56 -3.19 1.22 3.61
C GLY A 56 -2.36 1.33 2.34
N ARG A 57 -2.60 0.49 1.34
CA ARG A 57 -1.88 0.53 0.05
C ARG A 57 -2.10 1.83 -0.72
N ILE A 58 -3.29 2.40 -0.65
CA ILE A 58 -3.61 3.68 -1.28
C ILE A 58 -2.95 4.81 -0.51
N LEU A 59 -2.99 4.77 0.83
CA LEU A 59 -2.32 5.76 1.69
C LEU A 59 -0.82 5.81 1.46
N SER A 60 -0.19 4.66 1.22
CA SER A 60 1.26 4.58 0.95
C SER A 60 1.61 4.95 -0.49
N ASN A 61 0.82 4.52 -1.46
CA ASN A 61 1.25 4.40 -2.86
C ASN A 61 0.60 5.37 -3.83
N ARG A 62 -0.53 6.00 -3.48
CA ARG A 62 -1.22 6.89 -4.43
C ARG A 62 -0.30 8.00 -4.93
N GLY A 63 -0.26 8.17 -6.23
CA GLY A 63 0.58 9.17 -6.89
C GLY A 63 2.03 8.76 -7.14
N LEU A 64 2.52 7.67 -6.54
CA LEU A 64 3.93 7.28 -6.64
C LEU A 64 4.27 6.58 -7.96
N TYR A 65 3.29 6.07 -8.68
CA TYR A 65 3.50 5.50 -10.01
C TYR A 65 4.12 6.51 -10.98
N LYS A 66 3.71 7.77 -10.91
CA LYS A 66 4.25 8.86 -11.71
C LYS A 66 5.74 9.13 -11.45
N LEU A 67 6.26 8.67 -10.32
CA LEU A 67 7.66 8.78 -9.92
C LEU A 67 8.47 7.53 -10.28
N GLY A 68 7.91 6.62 -11.09
CA GLY A 68 8.58 5.40 -11.55
C GLY A 68 8.65 4.28 -10.52
N ARG A 69 7.94 4.37 -9.40
CA ARG A 69 7.94 3.32 -8.38
C ARG A 69 7.02 2.16 -8.77
N LYS A 70 7.45 0.94 -8.43
CA LYS A 70 6.63 -0.27 -8.52
C LYS A 70 5.61 -0.25 -7.39
N ILE A 71 4.34 -0.06 -7.73
CA ILE A 71 3.26 0.01 -6.75
C ILE A 71 2.10 -0.91 -7.12
N THR A 72 1.30 -1.27 -6.11
CA THR A 72 -0.01 -1.88 -6.27
C THR A 72 -0.98 -1.30 -5.24
N TYR A 73 -2.25 -1.21 -5.59
CA TYR A 73 -3.31 -0.80 -4.66
C TYR A 73 -4.04 -1.99 -4.04
N SER A 74 -3.73 -3.22 -4.48
CA SER A 74 -4.27 -4.46 -3.93
C SER A 74 -3.32 -5.06 -2.92
N ASN A 75 -3.86 -5.65 -1.85
CA ASN A 75 -3.06 -6.27 -0.79
C ASN A 75 -2.74 -7.73 -1.08
N CYS A 76 -3.74 -8.47 -1.58
CA CYS A 76 -3.66 -9.91 -1.72
C CYS A 76 -4.07 -10.33 -3.13
N TYR A 77 -3.43 -11.40 -3.61
CA TYR A 77 -3.66 -11.99 -4.91
C TYR A 77 -3.79 -13.50 -4.79
N VAL A 78 -4.59 -14.10 -5.66
CA VAL A 78 -4.71 -15.55 -5.79
C VAL A 78 -4.06 -15.95 -7.12
N ILE A 79 -3.14 -16.90 -7.06
CA ILE A 79 -2.47 -17.47 -8.22
C ILE A 79 -3.01 -18.88 -8.44
N ALA A 80 -3.21 -19.26 -9.71
CA ALA A 80 -3.66 -20.60 -10.05
C ALA A 80 -2.71 -21.67 -9.46
N PRO A 81 -3.24 -22.79 -8.94
CA PRO A 81 -2.40 -23.83 -8.39
C PRO A 81 -1.48 -24.42 -9.48
N PRO A 82 -0.22 -24.71 -9.14
CA PRO A 82 0.69 -25.33 -10.10
C PRO A 82 0.27 -26.77 -10.40
N GLU A 83 0.48 -27.20 -11.65
CA GLU A 83 0.44 -28.60 -12.01
C GLU A 83 1.68 -29.33 -11.47
N ASP A 84 1.58 -30.67 -11.31
CA ASP A 84 2.66 -31.47 -10.77
C ASP A 84 3.76 -31.73 -11.82
N ASN A 85 4.43 -30.66 -12.20
CA ASN A 85 5.61 -30.70 -13.07
C ASN A 85 6.52 -29.50 -12.77
N LEU A 86 7.78 -29.65 -13.12
CA LEU A 86 8.84 -28.68 -12.80
C LEU A 86 8.57 -27.31 -13.42
N GLU A 87 8.15 -27.28 -14.67
CA GLU A 87 7.89 -26.04 -15.41
C GLU A 87 6.76 -25.22 -14.74
N SER A 88 5.67 -25.89 -14.38
CA SER A 88 4.52 -25.24 -13.72
C SER A 88 4.88 -24.72 -12.33
N ILE A 89 5.64 -25.49 -11.57
CA ILE A 89 6.11 -25.11 -10.22
C ILE A 89 6.96 -23.85 -10.30
N PHE A 90 7.95 -23.80 -11.19
CA PHE A 90 8.81 -22.64 -11.34
C PHE A 90 8.10 -21.44 -11.97
N ASP A 91 7.13 -21.64 -12.85
CA ASP A 91 6.28 -20.55 -13.35
C ASP A 91 5.47 -19.91 -12.22
N THR A 92 4.91 -20.72 -11.33
CA THR A 92 4.23 -20.25 -10.10
C THR A 92 5.19 -19.47 -9.20
N ALA A 93 6.41 -19.97 -8.99
CA ALA A 93 7.43 -19.27 -8.21
C ALA A 93 7.77 -17.90 -8.81
N LYS A 94 7.88 -17.82 -10.13
CA LYS A 94 8.10 -16.56 -10.86
C LYS A 94 6.95 -15.56 -10.62
N LYS A 95 5.70 -16.01 -10.69
CA LYS A 95 4.52 -15.17 -10.42
C LYS A 95 4.50 -14.67 -8.98
N LEU A 96 4.85 -15.53 -8.01
CA LEU A 96 4.98 -15.15 -6.61
C LEU A 96 6.05 -14.07 -6.43
N ALA A 97 7.23 -14.27 -6.98
CA ALA A 97 8.34 -13.32 -6.88
C ALA A 97 7.95 -11.95 -7.47
N ARG A 98 7.29 -11.95 -8.62
CA ARG A 98 6.81 -10.72 -9.26
C ARG A 98 5.80 -10.00 -8.39
N THR A 99 4.81 -10.70 -7.84
CA THR A 99 3.79 -10.13 -6.96
C THR A 99 4.43 -9.53 -5.71
N TYR A 100 5.34 -10.24 -5.07
CA TYR A 100 6.06 -9.75 -3.89
C TYR A 100 6.91 -8.51 -4.21
N SER A 101 7.49 -8.44 -5.41
CA SER A 101 8.29 -7.26 -5.81
C SER A 101 7.47 -5.97 -5.89
N TYR A 102 6.14 -6.08 -6.08
CA TYR A 102 5.21 -4.94 -6.00
C TYR A 102 4.63 -4.74 -4.60
N GLY A 103 5.00 -5.59 -3.65
CA GLY A 103 4.52 -5.53 -2.27
C GLY A 103 3.19 -6.26 -2.01
N GLY A 104 2.65 -6.97 -2.99
CA GLY A 104 1.44 -7.78 -2.82
C GLY A 104 1.73 -9.08 -2.07
N GLY A 105 0.71 -9.63 -1.39
CA GLY A 105 0.73 -10.97 -0.83
C GLY A 105 0.05 -11.99 -1.75
N CYS A 106 0.45 -13.25 -1.70
CA CYS A 106 -0.14 -14.32 -2.50
C CYS A 106 -0.50 -15.55 -1.67
N GLY A 107 -1.64 -16.15 -2.00
CA GLY A 107 -1.96 -17.51 -1.62
C GLY A 107 -1.84 -18.46 -2.81
N VAL A 108 -1.37 -19.68 -2.58
CA VAL A 108 -1.23 -20.72 -3.59
C VAL A 108 -1.69 -22.05 -3.02
N ASP A 109 -2.52 -22.76 -3.74
CA ASP A 109 -2.91 -24.13 -3.42
C ASP A 109 -1.93 -25.10 -4.07
N ILE A 110 -1.29 -25.96 -3.26
CA ILE A 110 -0.31 -26.95 -3.72
C ILE A 110 -0.88 -28.38 -3.67
N SER A 111 -2.18 -28.55 -3.59
CA SER A 111 -2.82 -29.86 -3.42
C SER A 111 -2.63 -30.81 -4.62
N LYS A 112 -2.30 -30.29 -5.79
CA LYS A 112 -2.04 -31.11 -6.99
C LYS A 112 -0.63 -31.71 -7.06
N LEU A 113 0.27 -31.28 -6.20
CA LEU A 113 1.65 -31.78 -6.14
C LEU A 113 1.75 -33.15 -5.46
#